data_fbe8dba6c345d3b12f23fa3843ebe34d
#
_entry.id   fbe8dba6c345d3b12f23fa3843ebe34d
#
_cell.length_a   1.000
_cell.length_b   1.000
_cell.length_c   1.000
_cell.angle_alpha   90.00
_cell.angle_beta   90.00
_cell.angle_gamma   90.00
#
_symmetry.space_group_name_H-M   'P 1'
#
loop_
_entity.id
_entity.type
_entity.pdbx_description
1 polymer ?
#
loop_
_entity_poly.entity_id
_entity_poly.type
_entity_poly.pdbx_seq_one_letter_code
_entity_poly.pdbx_strand_id
1 'polypeptide(L)'
;GGDVSPALLELVMGKVREVARERAGELSGQTNIVTDLGLDSLERLQIANSIEEVFGKRFPEEVLQEIETVAQVASAVQDHFGDISAQLGQVSPKPISSRSTRAEIPESDYSFALMPEYVRLQKTKKLLASTGLPNPYFSVHESVTNDTTTIGGREMISWSSYNYIGMSGDPAVVKASQEAVEKYGTSVSASRLVSGEKPLHRELEQGIADFIGVEDSITYVGGHSTNESTIGHLFGSGDLIVHDSLSHNSIIQGSILSGARRRPFKHNDWRELDEILSEVRHEYRRVLVVVEGVYSMDGDFPDLPKFIEVKKRHRTFLMVDEAHSIGTMGEHGRGVSEHFGVDAREVDIWMGTLSKSFGSCGGYIAGTKELVEYLKYTSPGFVYSVGLSPANAAAALAALRLLEDEPERVARVQHNSRFFLQEARKRGLDTGLGNNTPVVPVIIGNSLHALQLSYQLFERAINVQPILYPAVEEAAARLRFFISSTHTDEQIIQTVQAVAEEVEKIDPGYLKFESGTTQTANSIQRTKI
;
A
#
# COMPACT_ATOMS: atom_id res chain seq x y z
N GLY A 1 -7.14 6.70 -37.16
CA GLY A 1 -6.09 5.90 -36.63
C GLY A 1 -5.23 5.33 -37.76
N GLY A 2 -3.95 5.73 -37.81
CA GLY A 2 -2.98 5.12 -38.73
C GLY A 2 -2.69 3.67 -38.31
N ASP A 3 -2.41 2.80 -39.28
CA ASP A 3 -2.01 1.43 -39.02
C ASP A 3 -0.76 1.42 -38.13
N VAL A 4 -0.85 0.82 -36.95
CA VAL A 4 0.27 0.65 -36.05
C VAL A 4 1.28 -0.28 -36.70
N SER A 5 2.57 0.10 -36.69
CA SER A 5 3.60 -0.75 -37.31
C SER A 5 3.69 -2.10 -36.56
N PRO A 6 3.80 -3.22 -37.30
CA PRO A 6 3.95 -4.54 -36.67
C PRO A 6 5.12 -4.63 -35.69
N ALA A 7 6.21 -3.93 -35.97
CA ALA A 7 7.40 -3.88 -35.11
C ALA A 7 7.12 -3.16 -33.78
N LEU A 8 6.32 -2.09 -33.80
CA LEU A 8 5.92 -1.39 -32.60
C LEU A 8 4.95 -2.22 -31.76
N LEU A 9 4.01 -2.89 -32.42
CA LEU A 9 3.08 -3.78 -31.74
C LEU A 9 3.83 -4.92 -31.02
N GLU A 10 4.81 -5.53 -31.67
CA GLU A 10 5.68 -6.55 -31.04
C GLU A 10 6.49 -6.00 -29.87
N LEU A 11 7.03 -4.78 -29.98
CA LEU A 11 7.73 -4.13 -28.88
C LEU A 11 6.82 -3.95 -27.67
N VAL A 12 5.62 -3.43 -27.89
CA VAL A 12 4.62 -3.22 -26.82
C VAL A 12 4.20 -4.54 -26.22
N MET A 13 3.92 -5.56 -27.02
CA MET A 13 3.63 -6.93 -26.52
C MET A 13 4.77 -7.47 -25.67
N GLY A 14 6.01 -7.21 -26.06
CA GLY A 14 7.19 -7.57 -25.26
C GLY A 14 7.19 -6.88 -23.88
N LYS A 15 6.87 -5.59 -23.83
CA LYS A 15 6.80 -4.83 -22.57
C LYS A 15 5.61 -5.28 -21.70
N VAL A 16 4.50 -5.58 -22.30
CA VAL A 16 3.35 -6.17 -21.59
C VAL A 16 3.70 -7.55 -21.01
N ARG A 17 4.42 -8.40 -21.75
CA ARG A 17 4.89 -9.71 -21.23
C ARG A 17 5.83 -9.56 -20.04
N GLU A 18 6.75 -8.59 -20.08
CA GLU A 18 7.69 -8.33 -18.97
C GLU A 18 6.95 -8.01 -17.67
N VAL A 19 5.84 -7.28 -17.75
CA VAL A 19 5.03 -6.88 -16.59
C VAL A 19 4.00 -7.94 -16.20
N ALA A 20 3.27 -8.49 -17.17
CA ALA A 20 2.21 -9.48 -16.95
C ALA A 20 2.74 -10.87 -16.56
N ARG A 21 4.01 -11.17 -16.92
CA ARG A 21 4.71 -12.43 -16.61
C ARG A 21 3.89 -13.66 -17.01
N GLU A 22 3.57 -14.54 -16.07
CA GLU A 22 2.81 -15.78 -16.29
C GLU A 22 1.37 -15.55 -16.79
N ARG A 23 0.83 -14.33 -16.63
CA ARG A 23 -0.52 -13.97 -17.13
C ARG A 23 -0.53 -13.64 -18.62
N ALA A 24 0.64 -13.43 -19.22
CA ALA A 24 0.74 -12.91 -20.58
C ALA A 24 0.19 -13.86 -21.66
N GLY A 25 0.19 -15.18 -21.47
CA GLY A 25 -0.33 -16.16 -22.43
C GLY A 25 0.04 -15.85 -23.88
N GLU A 26 -0.88 -16.10 -24.80
CA GLU A 26 -0.79 -15.62 -26.19
C GLU A 26 -1.33 -14.20 -26.27
N LEU A 27 -0.45 -13.22 -26.52
CA LEU A 27 -0.83 -11.83 -26.68
C LEU A 27 -1.15 -11.51 -28.14
N SER A 28 -2.15 -10.67 -28.35
CA SER A 28 -2.47 -10.03 -29.61
C SER A 28 -2.71 -8.54 -29.42
N GLY A 29 -2.82 -7.77 -30.49
CA GLY A 29 -3.19 -6.37 -30.41
C GLY A 29 -4.54 -6.13 -29.74
N GLN A 30 -5.45 -7.11 -29.77
CA GLN A 30 -6.77 -7.04 -29.16
C GLN A 30 -6.80 -7.48 -27.70
N THR A 31 -5.71 -8.01 -27.16
CA THR A 31 -5.64 -8.42 -25.76
C THR A 31 -5.87 -7.20 -24.87
N ASN A 32 -6.88 -7.28 -23.99
CA ASN A 32 -7.20 -6.24 -23.03
C ASN A 32 -6.28 -6.39 -21.80
N ILE A 33 -5.46 -5.38 -21.54
CA ILE A 33 -4.47 -5.42 -20.46
C ILE A 33 -5.10 -5.37 -19.07
N VAL A 34 -6.31 -4.83 -18.95
CA VAL A 34 -7.06 -4.77 -17.69
C VAL A 34 -7.91 -6.02 -17.49
N THR A 35 -8.76 -6.34 -18.45
CA THR A 35 -9.73 -7.44 -18.29
C THR A 35 -9.14 -8.82 -18.57
N ASP A 36 -8.25 -8.96 -19.58
CA ASP A 36 -7.66 -10.25 -19.93
C ASP A 36 -6.42 -10.59 -19.10
N LEU A 37 -5.60 -9.59 -18.78
CA LEU A 37 -4.35 -9.77 -18.02
C LEU A 37 -4.46 -9.37 -16.55
N GLY A 38 -5.51 -8.65 -16.16
CA GLY A 38 -5.72 -8.20 -14.79
C GLY A 38 -4.64 -7.22 -14.30
N LEU A 39 -4.13 -6.34 -15.18
CA LEU A 39 -3.11 -5.37 -14.80
C LEU A 39 -3.73 -4.21 -14.04
N ASP A 40 -3.16 -3.91 -12.88
CA ASP A 40 -3.54 -2.75 -12.08
C ASP A 40 -2.86 -1.45 -12.57
N SER A 41 -3.18 -0.33 -11.94
CA SER A 41 -2.64 0.97 -12.33
C SER A 41 -1.12 1.06 -12.22
N LEU A 42 -0.52 0.39 -11.22
CA LEU A 42 0.93 0.36 -11.03
C LEU A 42 1.63 -0.46 -12.11
N GLU A 43 1.07 -1.59 -12.49
CA GLU A 43 1.59 -2.44 -13.56
C GLU A 43 1.47 -1.75 -14.92
N ARG A 44 0.38 -1.03 -15.18
CA ARG A 44 0.26 -0.20 -16.39
C ARG A 44 1.31 0.92 -16.41
N LEU A 45 1.59 1.53 -15.27
CA LEU A 45 2.67 2.51 -15.13
C LEU A 45 4.05 1.88 -15.39
N GLN A 46 4.30 0.64 -14.96
CA GLN A 46 5.53 -0.08 -15.29
C GLN A 46 5.69 -0.32 -16.79
N ILE A 47 4.59 -0.59 -17.51
CA ILE A 47 4.62 -0.68 -18.99
C ILE A 47 5.04 0.67 -19.59
N ALA A 48 4.45 1.77 -19.13
CA ALA A 48 4.84 3.11 -19.57
C ALA A 48 6.30 3.40 -19.36
N ASN A 49 6.80 3.13 -18.16
CA ASN A 49 8.23 3.32 -17.83
C ASN A 49 9.13 2.51 -18.74
N SER A 50 8.77 1.25 -19.01
CA SER A 50 9.54 0.39 -19.93
C SER A 50 9.55 0.93 -21.37
N ILE A 51 8.48 1.60 -21.78
CA ILE A 51 8.38 2.26 -23.09
C ILE A 51 9.23 3.54 -23.10
N GLU A 52 9.16 4.35 -22.05
CA GLU A 52 9.99 5.56 -21.88
C GLU A 52 11.49 5.25 -21.96
N GLU A 53 11.93 4.14 -21.35
CA GLU A 53 13.32 3.69 -21.41
C GLU A 53 13.80 3.41 -22.85
N VAL A 54 12.91 2.87 -23.69
CA VAL A 54 13.22 2.57 -25.09
C VAL A 54 13.37 3.85 -25.93
N PHE A 55 12.46 4.81 -25.71
CA PHE A 55 12.39 6.02 -26.55
C PHE A 55 13.10 7.24 -25.96
N GLY A 56 13.54 7.17 -24.69
CA GLY A 56 14.29 8.22 -24.00
C GLY A 56 13.46 9.49 -23.73
N LYS A 57 12.14 9.42 -23.84
CA LYS A 57 11.21 10.51 -23.58
C LYS A 57 10.04 10.03 -22.72
N ARG A 58 9.49 10.93 -21.93
CA ARG A 58 8.38 10.65 -21.03
C ARG A 58 7.08 10.39 -21.79
N PHE A 59 6.34 9.38 -21.36
CA PHE A 59 5.02 9.03 -21.89
C PHE A 59 3.92 9.62 -21.00
N PRO A 60 2.87 10.28 -21.55
CA PRO A 60 1.83 10.90 -20.74
C PRO A 60 1.04 9.85 -19.95
N GLU A 61 1.02 10.00 -18.64
CA GLU A 61 0.36 9.07 -17.71
C GLU A 61 -1.16 9.06 -17.89
N GLU A 62 -1.73 10.23 -18.21
CA GLU A 62 -3.18 10.36 -18.43
C GLU A 62 -3.67 9.47 -19.57
N VAL A 63 -2.85 9.29 -20.60
CA VAL A 63 -3.17 8.45 -21.75
C VAL A 63 -3.29 6.97 -21.35
N LEU A 64 -2.46 6.51 -20.39
CA LEU A 64 -2.47 5.12 -19.94
C LEU A 64 -3.71 4.75 -19.12
N GLN A 65 -4.35 5.71 -18.50
CA GLN A 65 -5.57 5.46 -17.73
C GLN A 65 -6.76 5.13 -18.63
N GLU A 66 -6.77 5.63 -19.85
CA GLU A 66 -7.85 5.44 -20.83
C GLU A 66 -7.60 4.24 -21.77
N ILE A 67 -6.39 3.65 -21.74
CA ILE A 67 -5.99 2.56 -22.63
C ILE A 67 -6.35 1.20 -22.03
N GLU A 68 -7.02 0.38 -22.81
CA GLU A 68 -7.43 -0.96 -22.41
C GLU A 68 -6.75 -2.09 -23.20
N THR A 69 -6.38 -1.88 -24.46
CA THR A 69 -5.80 -2.93 -25.30
C THR A 69 -4.35 -2.67 -25.68
N VAL A 70 -3.61 -3.74 -25.98
CA VAL A 70 -2.23 -3.68 -26.48
C VAL A 70 -2.10 -2.81 -27.72
N ALA A 71 -3.07 -2.88 -28.65
CA ALA A 71 -3.08 -2.05 -29.85
C ALA A 71 -3.27 -0.56 -29.53
N GLN A 72 -4.11 -0.24 -28.52
CA GLN A 72 -4.27 1.15 -28.07
C GLN A 72 -2.98 1.68 -27.43
N VAL A 73 -2.26 0.88 -26.64
CA VAL A 73 -0.93 1.25 -26.13
C VAL A 73 0.02 1.58 -27.29
N ALA A 74 0.08 0.71 -28.28
CA ALA A 74 0.96 0.90 -29.44
C ALA A 74 0.56 2.13 -30.28
N SER A 75 -0.72 2.37 -30.47
CA SER A 75 -1.20 3.59 -31.15
C SER A 75 -0.82 4.86 -30.39
N ALA A 76 -1.03 4.87 -29.07
CA ALA A 76 -0.68 6.02 -28.24
C ALA A 76 0.85 6.30 -28.24
N VAL A 77 1.68 5.25 -28.26
CA VAL A 77 3.14 5.37 -28.40
C VAL A 77 3.48 6.00 -29.76
N GLN A 78 2.86 5.54 -30.83
CA GLN A 78 3.09 6.10 -32.18
C GLN A 78 2.65 7.56 -32.28
N ASP A 79 1.50 7.90 -31.72
CA ASP A 79 0.95 9.28 -31.73
C ASP A 79 1.85 10.24 -30.92
N HIS A 80 2.41 9.76 -29.79
CA HIS A 80 3.21 10.60 -28.90
C HIS A 80 4.66 10.77 -29.36
N PHE A 81 5.30 9.70 -29.83
CA PHE A 81 6.70 9.72 -30.21
C PHE A 81 6.94 9.99 -31.72
N GLY A 82 5.90 9.95 -32.55
CA GLY A 82 5.96 10.19 -33.99
C GLY A 82 6.55 9.02 -34.77
N ASP A 83 7.22 9.30 -35.90
CA ASP A 83 7.85 8.26 -36.72
C ASP A 83 9.10 7.69 -36.02
N ILE A 84 8.92 6.53 -35.43
CA ILE A 84 9.93 5.80 -34.65
C ILE A 84 10.59 4.68 -35.44
N SER A 85 10.37 4.60 -36.76
CA SER A 85 10.87 3.53 -37.64
C SER A 85 12.38 3.36 -37.54
N ALA A 86 13.13 4.45 -37.41
CA ALA A 86 14.59 4.44 -37.27
C ALA A 86 15.06 3.90 -35.91
N GLN A 87 14.26 4.07 -34.87
CA GLN A 87 14.56 3.58 -33.52
C GLN A 87 14.15 2.12 -33.34
N LEU A 88 13.06 1.68 -33.97
CA LEU A 88 12.60 0.30 -33.98
C LEU A 88 13.57 -0.66 -34.68
N GLY A 89 14.34 -0.18 -35.68
CA GLY A 89 15.38 -0.97 -36.36
C GLY A 89 16.53 -1.38 -35.46
N GLN A 90 16.70 -0.73 -34.30
CA GLN A 90 17.77 -1.06 -33.33
C GLN A 90 17.25 -1.91 -32.15
N VAL A 91 15.94 -2.05 -31.99
CA VAL A 91 15.29 -2.77 -30.89
C VAL A 91 14.51 -3.95 -31.47
N SER A 92 15.22 -4.96 -31.97
CA SER A 92 14.59 -6.25 -32.18
C SER A 92 14.62 -7.01 -30.84
N PRO A 93 13.47 -7.28 -30.20
CA PRO A 93 13.45 -8.23 -29.10
C PRO A 93 13.84 -9.59 -29.69
N LYS A 94 15.00 -10.10 -29.29
CA LYS A 94 15.36 -11.49 -29.62
C LYS A 94 14.37 -12.39 -28.89
N PRO A 95 13.58 -13.21 -29.59
CA PRO A 95 12.70 -14.16 -28.94
C PRO A 95 13.55 -15.07 -28.04
N ILE A 96 13.11 -15.28 -26.82
CA ILE A 96 13.77 -16.19 -25.86
C ILE A 96 13.90 -17.61 -26.44
N SER A 97 12.99 -17.98 -27.35
CA SER A 97 12.97 -19.27 -28.05
C SER A 97 14.05 -19.48 -29.12
N SER A 98 14.82 -18.45 -29.51
CA SER A 98 15.83 -18.55 -30.57
C SER A 98 17.27 -18.50 -30.04
N ARG A 99 17.53 -18.73 -28.76
CA ARG A 99 18.92 -18.93 -28.29
C ARG A 99 19.46 -20.19 -28.96
N SER A 100 20.37 -19.98 -29.90
CA SER A 100 21.18 -21.07 -30.43
C SER A 100 21.85 -21.78 -29.25
N THR A 101 21.81 -23.12 -29.24
CA THR A 101 22.41 -23.95 -28.20
C THR A 101 23.93 -23.75 -27.99
N ARG A 102 24.54 -22.81 -28.71
CA ARG A 102 25.95 -22.43 -28.62
C ARG A 102 26.19 -20.93 -28.41
N ALA A 103 25.17 -20.11 -28.17
CA ALA A 103 25.40 -18.70 -27.82
C ALA A 103 26.03 -18.61 -26.44
N GLU A 104 27.10 -17.84 -26.32
CA GLU A 104 27.73 -17.53 -25.03
C GLU A 104 26.70 -16.86 -24.09
N ILE A 105 26.61 -17.33 -22.85
CA ILE A 105 25.71 -16.75 -21.85
C ILE A 105 26.28 -15.39 -21.45
N PRO A 106 25.56 -14.29 -21.64
CA PRO A 106 26.07 -12.97 -21.28
C PRO A 106 26.29 -12.85 -19.77
N GLU A 107 27.31 -12.13 -19.37
CA GLU A 107 27.67 -11.97 -17.96
C GLU A 107 26.53 -11.34 -17.13
N SER A 108 25.68 -10.51 -17.75
CA SER A 108 24.46 -9.96 -17.12
C SER A 108 23.45 -11.00 -16.63
N ASP A 109 23.52 -12.23 -17.12
CA ASP A 109 22.61 -13.31 -16.74
C ASP A 109 23.09 -14.08 -15.49
N TYR A 110 24.32 -13.84 -15.04
CA TYR A 110 24.89 -14.47 -13.84
C TYR A 110 25.74 -13.53 -12.97
N SER A 111 25.59 -12.20 -13.16
CA SER A 111 26.23 -11.17 -12.34
C SER A 111 25.20 -10.13 -11.90
N PHE A 112 24.92 -10.02 -10.62
CA PHE A 112 24.01 -8.99 -10.09
C PHE A 112 24.45 -7.57 -10.42
N ALA A 113 25.76 -7.31 -10.49
CA ALA A 113 26.30 -6.00 -10.84
C ALA A 113 25.94 -5.55 -12.27
N LEU A 114 25.76 -6.52 -13.17
CA LEU A 114 25.44 -6.29 -14.58
C LEU A 114 23.97 -6.55 -14.90
N MET A 115 23.19 -7.05 -13.94
CA MET A 115 21.76 -7.30 -14.10
C MET A 115 21.06 -5.99 -14.52
N PRO A 116 20.26 -6.00 -15.59
CA PRO A 116 19.64 -4.77 -16.11
C PRO A 116 18.82 -4.01 -15.06
N GLU A 117 18.13 -4.71 -14.17
CA GLU A 117 17.34 -4.16 -13.08
C GLU A 117 18.22 -3.40 -12.09
N TYR A 118 19.39 -3.94 -11.74
CA TYR A 118 20.35 -3.25 -10.88
C TYR A 118 20.95 -2.01 -11.55
N VAL A 119 21.29 -2.12 -12.82
CA VAL A 119 21.81 -1.00 -13.61
C VAL A 119 20.78 0.15 -13.69
N ARG A 120 19.48 -0.18 -13.86
CA ARG A 120 18.39 0.80 -13.79
C ARG A 120 18.32 1.48 -12.42
N LEU A 121 18.36 0.69 -11.35
CA LEU A 121 18.39 1.24 -9.98
C LEU A 121 19.55 2.22 -9.80
N GLN A 122 20.75 1.91 -10.29
CA GLN A 122 21.90 2.81 -10.19
C GLN A 122 21.69 4.11 -10.97
N LYS A 123 21.05 4.05 -12.15
CA LYS A 123 20.68 5.26 -12.91
C LYS A 123 19.70 6.13 -12.13
N THR A 124 18.66 5.54 -11.54
CA THR A 124 17.68 6.25 -10.71
C THR A 124 18.35 6.91 -9.50
N LYS A 125 19.27 6.20 -8.82
CA LYS A 125 20.03 6.75 -7.69
C LYS A 125 20.93 7.93 -8.12
N LYS A 126 21.58 7.83 -9.28
CA LYS A 126 22.39 8.94 -9.84
C LYS A 126 21.54 10.14 -10.18
N LEU A 127 20.34 9.92 -10.76
CA LEU A 127 19.40 11.00 -11.05
C LEU A 127 18.95 11.71 -9.75
N LEU A 128 18.62 10.95 -8.73
CA LEU A 128 18.28 11.50 -7.41
C LEU A 128 19.46 12.32 -6.84
N ALA A 129 20.65 11.79 -6.87
CA ALA A 129 21.85 12.49 -6.40
C ALA A 129 22.15 13.78 -7.19
N SER A 130 21.82 13.83 -8.49
CA SER A 130 22.01 15.01 -9.35
C SER A 130 21.11 16.19 -8.96
N THR A 131 20.06 15.97 -8.18
CA THR A 131 19.20 17.04 -7.64
C THR A 131 19.89 17.88 -6.58
N GLY A 132 21.00 17.38 -6.02
CA GLY A 132 21.70 18.01 -4.88
C GLY A 132 20.97 17.85 -3.53
N LEU A 133 19.83 17.16 -3.52
CA LEU A 133 19.06 16.86 -2.30
C LEU A 133 19.54 15.54 -1.67
N PRO A 134 19.49 15.41 -0.33
CA PRO A 134 19.82 14.16 0.34
C PRO A 134 18.87 13.02 -0.08
N ASN A 135 19.39 11.80 -0.05
CA ASN A 135 18.56 10.61 -0.24
C ASN A 135 17.55 10.50 0.92
N PRO A 136 16.23 10.47 0.67
CA PRO A 136 15.21 10.40 1.70
C PRO A 136 15.03 8.99 2.29
N TYR A 137 15.67 7.98 1.69
CA TYR A 137 15.50 6.58 2.07
C TYR A 137 16.56 6.14 3.09
N PHE A 138 16.21 5.14 3.90
CA PHE A 138 17.08 4.54 4.91
C PHE A 138 17.60 5.50 5.98
N SER A 139 16.83 6.53 6.32
CA SER A 139 17.14 7.41 7.46
C SER A 139 17.18 6.60 8.76
N VAL A 140 18.25 6.79 9.54
CA VAL A 140 18.42 6.05 10.79
C VAL A 140 17.70 6.79 11.92
N HIS A 141 16.74 6.11 12.55
CA HIS A 141 16.03 6.58 13.73
C HIS A 141 16.69 5.99 14.97
N GLU A 142 17.22 6.84 15.83
CA GLU A 142 18.08 6.45 16.97
C GLU A 142 17.31 6.24 18.28
N SER A 143 16.00 6.44 18.26
CA SER A 143 15.11 6.32 19.42
C SER A 143 13.81 5.61 19.03
N VAL A 144 12.90 5.45 19.99
CA VAL A 144 11.53 5.02 19.68
C VAL A 144 10.91 6.00 18.68
N THR A 145 10.33 5.47 17.61
CA THR A 145 9.66 6.28 16.59
C THR A 145 8.19 6.44 16.96
N ASN A 146 7.84 7.64 17.42
CA ASN A 146 6.50 8.01 17.84
C ASN A 146 6.14 9.39 17.28
N ASP A 147 5.49 10.26 18.04
CA ASP A 147 5.28 11.68 17.66
C ASP A 147 6.60 12.44 17.46
N THR A 148 7.65 12.01 18.16
CA THR A 148 9.02 12.43 17.94
C THR A 148 9.93 11.25 17.62
N THR A 149 11.07 11.55 17.02
CA THR A 149 12.14 10.61 16.74
C THR A 149 13.47 11.34 16.72
N THR A 150 14.57 10.62 16.93
CA THR A 150 15.92 11.20 16.86
C THR A 150 16.61 10.73 15.58
N ILE A 151 17.05 11.68 14.76
CA ILE A 151 17.80 11.42 13.51
C ILE A 151 19.07 12.27 13.52
N GLY A 152 20.24 11.64 13.47
CA GLY A 152 21.53 12.33 13.49
C GLY A 152 21.72 13.15 14.77
N GLY A 153 21.31 12.62 15.91
CA GLY A 153 21.38 13.29 17.22
C GLY A 153 20.38 14.43 17.41
N ARG A 154 19.50 14.67 16.45
CA ARG A 154 18.52 15.76 16.46
C ARG A 154 17.11 15.24 16.66
N GLU A 155 16.37 15.79 17.61
CA GLU A 155 14.96 15.48 17.81
C GLU A 155 14.11 16.11 16.71
N MET A 156 13.22 15.30 16.14
CA MET A 156 12.32 15.66 15.06
C MET A 156 10.88 15.40 15.46
N ILE A 157 9.94 16.23 15.02
CA ILE A 157 8.52 15.84 15.00
C ILE A 157 8.36 14.82 13.87
N SER A 158 7.89 13.62 14.17
CA SER A 158 7.80 12.51 13.21
C SER A 158 6.38 12.29 12.70
N TRP A 159 6.26 12.26 11.38
CA TRP A 159 5.01 11.96 10.66
C TRP A 159 5.14 10.74 9.76
N SER A 160 6.22 9.97 9.93
CA SER A 160 6.54 8.81 9.11
C SER A 160 6.37 7.46 9.82
N SER A 161 5.86 7.46 11.05
CA SER A 161 5.62 6.26 11.85
C SER A 161 4.15 5.91 11.91
N TYR A 162 3.84 4.65 11.65
CA TYR A 162 2.50 4.09 11.88
C TYR A 162 2.28 3.52 13.29
N ASN A 163 3.00 4.03 14.28
CA ASN A 163 2.76 3.79 15.72
C ASN A 163 1.52 4.59 16.18
N TYR A 164 0.36 4.25 15.63
CA TYR A 164 -0.86 5.09 15.64
C TYR A 164 -1.40 5.43 17.01
N ILE A 165 -1.24 4.53 17.97
CA ILE A 165 -1.76 4.69 19.34
C ILE A 165 -0.67 4.57 20.40
N GLY A 166 0.59 4.75 20.00
CA GLY A 166 1.73 4.87 20.91
C GLY A 166 2.13 3.58 21.63
N MET A 167 1.81 2.42 21.09
CA MET A 167 2.10 1.13 21.75
C MET A 167 3.56 0.73 21.67
N SER A 168 4.24 1.02 20.56
CA SER A 168 5.69 0.83 20.48
C SER A 168 6.39 1.80 21.41
N GLY A 169 7.15 1.30 22.37
CA GLY A 169 7.79 2.10 23.41
C GLY A 169 6.93 2.35 24.66
N ASP A 170 5.66 1.93 24.67
CA ASP A 170 4.86 1.98 25.90
C ASP A 170 5.49 1.09 26.98
N PRO A 171 5.68 1.60 28.23
CA PRO A 171 6.34 0.82 29.29
C PRO A 171 5.71 -0.53 29.59
N ALA A 172 4.38 -0.64 29.53
CA ALA A 172 3.69 -1.91 29.78
C ALA A 172 3.92 -2.91 28.65
N VAL A 173 3.96 -2.45 27.41
CA VAL A 173 4.24 -3.29 26.22
C VAL A 173 5.71 -3.74 26.24
N VAL A 174 6.64 -2.84 26.52
CA VAL A 174 8.08 -3.18 26.65
C VAL A 174 8.30 -4.21 27.74
N LYS A 175 7.70 -4.04 28.91
CA LYS A 175 7.82 -4.95 30.04
C LYS A 175 7.29 -6.36 29.70
N ALA A 176 6.11 -6.43 29.09
CA ALA A 176 5.52 -7.71 28.67
C ALA A 176 6.43 -8.46 27.68
N SER A 177 7.04 -7.74 26.75
CA SER A 177 7.99 -8.29 25.79
C SER A 177 9.25 -8.84 26.48
N GLN A 178 9.83 -8.09 27.42
CA GLN A 178 11.00 -8.51 28.21
C GLN A 178 10.72 -9.78 29.04
N GLU A 179 9.59 -9.82 29.74
CA GLU A 179 9.19 -10.98 30.55
C GLU A 179 8.98 -12.24 29.70
N ALA A 180 8.43 -12.08 28.48
CA ALA A 180 8.27 -13.19 27.56
C ALA A 180 9.60 -13.73 27.04
N VAL A 181 10.57 -12.88 26.77
CA VAL A 181 11.93 -13.26 26.38
C VAL A 181 12.61 -14.04 27.50
N GLU A 182 12.51 -13.59 28.73
CA GLU A 182 13.08 -14.29 29.90
C GLU A 182 12.45 -15.69 30.08
N LYS A 183 11.14 -15.81 29.89
CA LYS A 183 10.41 -17.07 30.13
C LYS A 183 10.52 -18.06 28.98
N TYR A 184 10.46 -17.59 27.72
CA TYR A 184 10.32 -18.44 26.53
C TYR A 184 11.50 -18.35 25.56
N GLY A 185 12.47 -17.46 25.80
CA GLY A 185 13.58 -17.20 24.89
C GLY A 185 13.24 -16.19 23.78
N THR A 186 14.22 -15.96 22.92
CA THR A 186 14.12 -15.00 21.81
C THR A 186 13.44 -15.55 20.56
N SER A 187 13.26 -16.89 20.51
CA SER A 187 12.60 -17.61 19.41
C SER A 187 11.78 -18.77 19.98
N VAL A 188 10.73 -19.16 19.27
CA VAL A 188 10.01 -20.40 19.60
C VAL A 188 10.71 -21.64 19.05
N SER A 189 11.76 -21.47 18.26
CA SER A 189 12.71 -22.48 17.79
C SER A 189 12.11 -23.63 16.99
N ALA A 190 10.90 -23.47 16.48
CA ALA A 190 10.22 -24.44 15.63
C ALA A 190 8.97 -23.84 14.97
N SER A 191 8.43 -24.54 13.99
CA SER A 191 7.07 -24.31 13.52
C SER A 191 6.06 -24.59 14.65
N ARG A 192 5.04 -23.77 14.77
CA ARG A 192 3.98 -23.94 15.78
C ARG A 192 3.22 -25.27 15.62
N LEU A 193 3.09 -25.77 14.40
CA LEU A 193 2.45 -27.07 14.15
C LEU A 193 3.19 -28.23 14.84
N VAL A 194 4.50 -28.13 15.00
CA VAL A 194 5.34 -29.22 15.54
C VAL A 194 5.63 -28.98 17.01
N SER A 195 6.50 -28.03 17.37
CA SER A 195 6.96 -27.82 18.73
C SER A 195 7.16 -26.35 19.13
N GLY A 196 6.76 -25.42 18.29
CA GLY A 196 6.92 -23.99 18.52
C GLY A 196 5.76 -23.31 19.24
N GLU A 197 4.65 -24.01 19.54
CA GLU A 197 3.48 -23.43 20.17
C GLU A 197 3.76 -22.98 21.61
N LYS A 198 3.37 -21.74 21.93
CA LYS A 198 3.43 -21.16 23.27
C LYS A 198 2.04 -20.71 23.72
N PRO A 199 1.75 -20.68 25.04
CA PRO A 199 0.48 -20.17 25.55
C PRO A 199 0.12 -18.79 25.04
N LEU A 200 1.11 -17.91 24.84
CA LEU A 200 0.94 -16.55 24.31
C LEU A 200 0.28 -16.53 22.94
N HIS A 201 0.57 -17.50 22.07
CA HIS A 201 0.00 -17.54 20.72
C HIS A 201 -1.50 -17.72 20.77
N ARG A 202 -1.98 -18.68 21.55
CA ARG A 202 -3.41 -18.97 21.66
C ARG A 202 -4.15 -17.85 22.36
N GLU A 203 -3.56 -17.27 23.39
CA GLU A 203 -4.10 -16.15 24.14
C GLU A 203 -4.25 -14.89 23.26
N LEU A 204 -3.22 -14.59 22.47
CA LEU A 204 -3.25 -13.49 21.49
C LEU A 204 -4.31 -13.72 20.41
N GLU A 205 -4.34 -14.90 19.82
CA GLU A 205 -5.26 -15.22 18.73
C GLU A 205 -6.72 -15.19 19.18
N GLN A 206 -7.03 -15.72 20.34
CA GLN A 206 -8.38 -15.63 20.90
C GLN A 206 -8.73 -14.18 21.26
N GLY A 207 -7.79 -13.45 21.83
CA GLY A 207 -7.98 -12.02 22.15
C GLY A 207 -8.28 -11.18 20.91
N ILE A 208 -7.58 -11.39 19.80
CA ILE A 208 -7.84 -10.73 18.52
C ILE A 208 -9.24 -11.08 18.00
N ALA A 209 -9.60 -12.37 17.99
CA ALA A 209 -10.90 -12.83 17.52
C ALA A 209 -12.05 -12.20 18.33
N ASP A 210 -11.94 -12.20 19.65
CA ASP A 210 -12.93 -11.60 20.55
C ASP A 210 -13.04 -10.09 20.36
N PHE A 211 -11.90 -9.43 20.17
CA PHE A 211 -11.87 -7.98 19.92
C PHE A 211 -12.56 -7.59 18.61
N ILE A 212 -12.33 -8.34 17.53
CA ILE A 212 -12.97 -8.10 16.22
C ILE A 212 -14.43 -8.54 16.23
N GLY A 213 -14.78 -9.59 16.97
CA GLY A 213 -16.12 -10.17 17.02
C GLY A 213 -16.32 -11.33 16.05
N VAL A 214 -15.30 -12.18 15.88
CA VAL A 214 -15.33 -13.40 15.08
C VAL A 214 -14.91 -14.62 15.93
N GLU A 215 -14.96 -15.82 15.36
CA GLU A 215 -14.78 -17.05 16.13
C GLU A 215 -13.33 -17.35 16.51
N ASP A 216 -12.37 -17.08 15.62
CA ASP A 216 -10.97 -17.44 15.83
C ASP A 216 -10.03 -16.57 15.00
N SER A 217 -8.73 -16.68 15.29
CA SER A 217 -7.67 -16.07 14.49
C SER A 217 -6.40 -16.91 14.46
N ILE A 218 -5.54 -16.63 13.49
CA ILE A 218 -4.20 -17.20 13.32
C ILE A 218 -3.20 -16.06 13.15
N THR A 219 -2.04 -16.14 13.78
CA THR A 219 -0.97 -15.15 13.64
C THR A 219 0.20 -15.67 12.79
N TYR A 220 0.75 -14.77 12.00
CA TYR A 220 1.92 -14.96 11.13
C TYR A 220 3.05 -14.02 11.56
N VAL A 221 4.25 -14.26 11.07
CA VAL A 221 5.46 -13.51 11.49
C VAL A 221 5.58 -12.11 10.87
N GLY A 222 4.78 -11.78 9.88
CA GLY A 222 4.77 -10.48 9.24
C GLY A 222 3.47 -10.17 8.50
N GLY A 223 3.12 -8.89 8.36
CA GLY A 223 1.89 -8.47 7.69
C GLY A 223 1.90 -8.80 6.19
N HIS A 224 2.99 -8.54 5.49
CA HIS A 224 3.13 -8.84 4.07
C HIS A 224 2.99 -10.35 3.80
N SER A 225 3.70 -11.18 4.56
CA SER A 225 3.64 -12.64 4.44
C SER A 225 2.27 -13.21 4.82
N THR A 226 1.51 -12.53 5.66
CA THR A 226 0.13 -12.92 6.02
C THR A 226 -0.78 -12.91 4.79
N ASN A 227 -0.76 -11.84 4.01
CA ASN A 227 -1.55 -11.74 2.77
C ASN A 227 -1.07 -12.75 1.71
N GLU A 228 0.23 -12.86 1.50
CA GLU A 228 0.79 -13.84 0.55
C GLU A 228 0.42 -15.26 0.91
N SER A 229 0.63 -15.65 2.17
CA SER A 229 0.36 -17.01 2.64
C SER A 229 -1.13 -17.37 2.63
N THR A 230 -1.99 -16.41 2.90
CA THR A 230 -3.45 -16.62 2.97
C THR A 230 -4.08 -16.65 1.59
N ILE A 231 -3.91 -15.60 0.80
CA ILE A 231 -4.50 -15.50 -0.54
C ILE A 231 -3.88 -16.56 -1.45
N GLY A 232 -2.55 -16.69 -1.42
CA GLY A 232 -1.83 -17.66 -2.24
C GLY A 232 -2.20 -19.11 -1.98
N HIS A 233 -2.69 -19.42 -0.78
CA HIS A 233 -3.03 -20.78 -0.38
C HIS A 233 -4.52 -21.12 -0.53
N LEU A 234 -5.42 -20.17 -0.26
CA LEU A 234 -6.86 -20.41 -0.27
C LEU A 234 -7.48 -20.48 -1.67
N PHE A 235 -6.86 -19.84 -2.65
CA PHE A 235 -7.37 -19.71 -4.01
C PHE A 235 -6.37 -20.29 -5.01
N GLY A 236 -6.84 -20.58 -6.22
CA GLY A 236 -6.01 -21.21 -7.24
C GLY A 236 -6.62 -21.13 -8.62
N SER A 237 -6.11 -21.97 -9.54
CA SER A 237 -6.63 -22.08 -10.90
C SER A 237 -8.14 -22.36 -10.90
N GLY A 238 -8.88 -21.64 -11.72
CA GLY A 238 -10.36 -21.70 -11.77
C GLY A 238 -11.06 -20.73 -10.82
N ASP A 239 -10.32 -20.01 -9.99
CA ASP A 239 -10.81 -18.96 -9.11
C ASP A 239 -10.51 -17.57 -9.68
N LEU A 240 -11.23 -16.57 -9.20
CA LEU A 240 -11.01 -15.15 -9.53
C LEU A 240 -10.77 -14.36 -8.25
N ILE A 241 -9.78 -13.47 -8.29
CA ILE A 241 -9.55 -12.47 -7.26
C ILE A 241 -9.84 -11.10 -7.85
N VAL A 242 -10.85 -10.42 -7.31
CA VAL A 242 -11.23 -9.06 -7.71
C VAL A 242 -10.84 -8.12 -6.59
N HIS A 243 -9.93 -7.21 -6.87
CA HIS A 243 -9.35 -6.34 -5.84
C HIS A 243 -9.44 -4.87 -6.25
N ASP A 244 -9.42 -3.99 -5.27
CA ASP A 244 -9.31 -2.55 -5.51
C ASP A 244 -8.03 -2.23 -6.31
N SER A 245 -8.12 -1.28 -7.25
CA SER A 245 -6.97 -0.86 -8.07
C SER A 245 -5.80 -0.30 -7.25
N LEU A 246 -6.05 0.17 -6.04
CA LEU A 246 -5.05 0.67 -5.09
C LEU A 246 -4.68 -0.34 -4.00
N SER A 247 -4.96 -1.61 -4.19
CA SER A 247 -4.61 -2.66 -3.25
C SER A 247 -3.13 -2.70 -2.93
N HIS A 248 -2.81 -2.99 -1.65
CA HIS A 248 -1.44 -3.14 -1.19
C HIS A 248 -0.70 -4.24 -1.95
N ASN A 249 0.61 -4.05 -2.14
CA ASN A 249 1.47 -5.00 -2.86
C ASN A 249 1.33 -6.44 -2.36
N SER A 250 1.18 -6.69 -1.06
CA SER A 250 1.03 -8.03 -0.50
C SER A 250 -0.22 -8.76 -0.99
N ILE A 251 -1.31 -8.04 -1.27
CA ILE A 251 -2.53 -8.59 -1.85
C ILE A 251 -2.26 -9.03 -3.29
N ILE A 252 -1.57 -8.20 -4.05
CA ILE A 252 -1.17 -8.48 -5.42
C ILE A 252 -0.24 -9.70 -5.46
N GLN A 253 0.79 -9.74 -4.62
CA GLN A 253 1.73 -10.86 -4.56
C GLN A 253 1.04 -12.17 -4.15
N GLY A 254 0.15 -12.13 -3.17
CA GLY A 254 -0.66 -13.30 -2.80
C GLY A 254 -1.58 -13.77 -3.93
N SER A 255 -2.15 -12.85 -4.67
CA SER A 255 -3.00 -13.15 -5.84
C SER A 255 -2.19 -13.82 -6.96
N ILE A 256 -0.99 -13.34 -7.24
CA ILE A 256 -0.07 -13.94 -8.22
C ILE A 256 0.33 -15.36 -7.76
N LEU A 257 0.72 -15.50 -6.50
CA LEU A 257 1.14 -16.78 -5.93
C LEU A 257 0.02 -17.84 -6.00
N SER A 258 -1.24 -17.44 -5.88
CA SER A 258 -2.39 -18.35 -5.94
C SER A 258 -2.56 -19.05 -7.29
N GLY A 259 -2.16 -18.42 -8.38
CA GLY A 259 -2.46 -18.86 -9.74
C GLY A 259 -3.91 -18.61 -10.17
N ALA A 260 -4.71 -17.96 -9.33
CA ALA A 260 -6.05 -17.51 -9.69
C ALA A 260 -6.00 -16.36 -10.70
N ARG A 261 -7.08 -16.19 -11.46
CA ARG A 261 -7.20 -15.01 -12.30
C ARG A 261 -7.39 -13.77 -11.43
N ARG A 262 -6.77 -12.66 -11.83
CA ARG A 262 -6.80 -11.41 -11.08
C ARG A 262 -7.42 -10.31 -11.93
N ARG A 263 -8.33 -9.53 -11.35
CA ARG A 263 -8.96 -8.39 -12.00
C ARG A 263 -9.12 -7.23 -11.00
N PRO A 264 -8.60 -6.02 -11.29
CA PRO A 264 -8.86 -4.84 -10.49
C PRO A 264 -10.23 -4.25 -10.80
N PHE A 265 -10.82 -3.56 -9.84
CA PHE A 265 -11.91 -2.61 -10.03
C PHE A 265 -11.46 -1.21 -9.60
N LYS A 266 -12.11 -0.18 -10.11
CA LYS A 266 -11.78 1.21 -9.79
C LYS A 266 -11.86 1.48 -8.29
N HIS A 267 -10.92 2.27 -7.79
CA HIS A 267 -10.78 2.54 -6.37
C HIS A 267 -12.10 2.91 -5.71
N ASN A 268 -12.47 2.14 -4.66
CA ASN A 268 -13.71 2.26 -3.87
C ASN A 268 -15.02 2.18 -4.68
N ASP A 269 -14.96 1.76 -5.93
CA ASP A 269 -16.14 1.68 -6.80
C ASP A 269 -16.86 0.32 -6.68
N TRP A 270 -17.73 0.21 -5.69
CA TRP A 270 -18.54 -0.99 -5.49
C TRP A 270 -19.54 -1.24 -6.63
N ARG A 271 -19.92 -0.20 -7.38
CA ARG A 271 -20.81 -0.33 -8.55
C ARG A 271 -20.11 -1.02 -9.70
N GLU A 272 -18.87 -0.63 -10.00
CA GLU A 272 -18.05 -1.33 -10.99
C GLU A 272 -17.81 -2.78 -10.59
N LEU A 273 -17.53 -3.04 -9.30
CA LEU A 273 -17.43 -4.41 -8.79
C LEU A 273 -18.70 -5.21 -9.02
N ASP A 274 -19.87 -4.64 -8.76
CA ASP A 274 -21.16 -5.27 -8.98
C ASP A 274 -21.39 -5.59 -10.46
N GLU A 275 -21.03 -4.68 -11.37
CA GLU A 275 -21.09 -4.88 -12.83
C GLU A 275 -20.16 -6.02 -13.27
N ILE A 276 -18.89 -6.00 -12.84
CA ILE A 276 -17.92 -7.05 -13.13
C ILE A 276 -18.45 -8.42 -12.71
N LEU A 277 -18.93 -8.54 -11.48
CA LEU A 277 -19.44 -9.81 -10.96
C LEU A 277 -20.73 -10.27 -11.66
N SER A 278 -21.58 -9.35 -12.08
CA SER A 278 -22.76 -9.66 -12.89
C SER A 278 -22.40 -10.30 -14.23
N GLU A 279 -21.28 -9.89 -14.81
CA GLU A 279 -20.81 -10.43 -16.09
C GLU A 279 -20.10 -11.78 -15.92
N VAL A 280 -19.17 -11.90 -14.96
CA VAL A 280 -18.20 -13.00 -14.96
C VAL A 280 -18.33 -13.99 -13.80
N ARG A 281 -19.18 -13.75 -12.80
CA ARG A 281 -19.23 -14.61 -11.59
C ARG A 281 -19.38 -16.09 -11.92
N HIS A 282 -20.21 -16.42 -12.89
CA HIS A 282 -20.53 -17.81 -13.27
C HIS A 282 -19.40 -18.54 -14.03
N GLU A 283 -18.38 -17.82 -14.47
CA GLU A 283 -17.22 -18.40 -15.15
C GLU A 283 -16.22 -19.02 -14.15
N TYR A 284 -16.36 -18.71 -12.86
CA TYR A 284 -15.39 -19.08 -11.83
C TYR A 284 -16.02 -19.93 -10.73
N ARG A 285 -15.22 -20.86 -10.20
CA ARG A 285 -15.61 -21.70 -9.08
C ARG A 285 -15.79 -20.84 -7.82
N ARG A 286 -14.73 -20.18 -7.38
CA ARG A 286 -14.72 -19.27 -6.23
C ARG A 286 -14.25 -17.89 -6.65
N VAL A 287 -14.80 -16.87 -6.00
CA VAL A 287 -14.38 -15.49 -6.21
C VAL A 287 -14.08 -14.87 -4.86
N LEU A 288 -12.91 -14.25 -4.77
CA LEU A 288 -12.50 -13.43 -3.64
C LEU A 288 -12.57 -11.95 -4.03
N VAL A 289 -13.29 -11.16 -3.24
CA VAL A 289 -13.25 -9.69 -3.30
C VAL A 289 -12.34 -9.20 -2.19
N VAL A 290 -11.39 -8.32 -2.48
CA VAL A 290 -10.46 -7.77 -1.50
C VAL A 290 -10.53 -6.25 -1.48
N VAL A 291 -10.74 -5.69 -0.30
CA VAL A 291 -10.69 -4.24 -0.01
C VAL A 291 -9.82 -4.00 1.23
N GLU A 292 -9.40 -2.75 1.43
CA GLU A 292 -8.67 -2.33 2.64
C GLU A 292 -9.55 -1.47 3.53
N GLY A 293 -9.41 -1.59 4.83
CA GLY A 293 -10.16 -0.80 5.80
C GLY A 293 -9.77 0.68 5.81
N VAL A 294 -8.48 0.97 5.59
CA VAL A 294 -7.93 2.29 5.27
C VAL A 294 -6.84 2.10 4.22
N TYR A 295 -6.91 2.84 3.13
CA TYR A 295 -5.92 2.78 2.06
C TYR A 295 -4.66 3.58 2.44
N SER A 296 -3.51 2.92 2.35
CA SER A 296 -2.24 3.40 2.90
C SER A 296 -1.66 4.65 2.25
N MET A 297 -2.06 4.95 1.01
CA MET A 297 -1.57 6.10 0.25
C MET A 297 -2.50 7.31 0.31
N ASP A 298 -3.79 7.10 0.51
CA ASP A 298 -4.82 8.12 0.36
C ASP A 298 -5.56 8.42 1.66
N GLY A 299 -5.59 7.48 2.61
CA GLY A 299 -6.26 7.68 3.90
C GLY A 299 -7.78 7.70 3.82
N ASP A 300 -8.35 7.17 2.75
CA ASP A 300 -9.77 6.92 2.60
C ASP A 300 -10.11 5.45 2.89
N PHE A 301 -11.37 5.11 2.84
CA PHE A 301 -11.86 3.79 3.17
C PHE A 301 -13.11 3.43 2.34
N PRO A 302 -13.43 2.12 2.17
CA PRO A 302 -14.57 1.69 1.39
C PRO A 302 -15.89 1.92 2.13
N ASP A 303 -16.98 2.02 1.36
CA ASP A 303 -18.35 1.86 1.88
C ASP A 303 -18.61 0.37 2.15
N LEU A 304 -18.13 -0.12 3.29
CA LEU A 304 -18.18 -1.54 3.64
C LEU A 304 -19.58 -2.16 3.53
N PRO A 305 -20.68 -1.51 3.98
CA PRO A 305 -22.02 -2.05 3.82
C PRO A 305 -22.36 -2.38 2.36
N LYS A 306 -21.93 -1.56 1.40
CA LYS A 306 -22.17 -1.79 -0.03
C LYS A 306 -21.36 -2.97 -0.57
N PHE A 307 -20.12 -3.12 -0.15
CA PHE A 307 -19.31 -4.29 -0.51
C PHE A 307 -19.90 -5.59 0.06
N ILE A 308 -20.47 -5.55 1.26
CA ILE A 308 -21.19 -6.68 1.87
C ILE A 308 -22.44 -7.04 1.05
N GLU A 309 -23.22 -6.05 0.62
CA GLU A 309 -24.38 -6.28 -0.26
C GLU A 309 -23.97 -6.97 -1.57
N VAL A 310 -22.91 -6.47 -2.21
CA VAL A 310 -22.39 -7.03 -3.47
C VAL A 310 -21.89 -8.47 -3.27
N LYS A 311 -21.11 -8.71 -2.22
CA LYS A 311 -20.64 -10.05 -1.85
C LYS A 311 -21.80 -11.04 -1.72
N LYS A 312 -22.85 -10.67 -1.00
CA LYS A 312 -24.02 -11.53 -0.79
C LYS A 312 -24.78 -11.80 -2.08
N ARG A 313 -24.97 -10.78 -2.91
CA ARG A 313 -25.69 -10.89 -4.19
C ARG A 313 -25.02 -11.89 -5.12
N HIS A 314 -23.69 -11.84 -5.19
CA HIS A 314 -22.92 -12.65 -6.13
C HIS A 314 -22.32 -13.92 -5.52
N ARG A 315 -22.55 -14.17 -4.22
CA ARG A 315 -22.02 -15.35 -3.51
C ARG A 315 -20.50 -15.47 -3.66
N THR A 316 -19.80 -14.41 -3.26
CA THR A 316 -18.33 -14.34 -3.21
C THR A 316 -17.83 -14.37 -1.79
N PHE A 317 -16.54 -14.64 -1.61
CA PHE A 317 -15.84 -14.31 -0.39
C PHE A 317 -15.49 -12.82 -0.37
N LEU A 318 -15.46 -12.23 0.81
CA LEU A 318 -14.98 -10.87 1.04
C LEU A 318 -13.86 -10.88 2.07
N MET A 319 -12.73 -10.30 1.69
CA MET A 319 -11.57 -10.05 2.57
C MET A 319 -11.40 -8.55 2.77
N VAL A 320 -11.16 -8.16 4.00
CA VAL A 320 -10.83 -6.77 4.38
C VAL A 320 -9.48 -6.74 5.07
N ASP A 321 -8.56 -5.95 4.52
CA ASP A 321 -7.24 -5.68 5.11
C ASP A 321 -7.34 -4.47 6.05
N GLU A 322 -7.27 -4.74 7.35
CA GLU A 322 -7.38 -3.76 8.43
C GLU A 322 -6.01 -3.24 8.92
N ALA A 323 -4.95 -3.36 8.14
CA ALA A 323 -3.62 -3.00 8.60
C ALA A 323 -3.53 -1.56 9.14
N HIS A 324 -4.24 -0.63 8.51
CA HIS A 324 -4.30 0.78 8.91
C HIS A 324 -5.58 1.18 9.67
N SER A 325 -6.58 0.33 9.73
CA SER A 325 -7.88 0.63 10.34
C SER A 325 -8.07 0.03 11.73
N ILE A 326 -7.46 -1.12 12.03
CA ILE A 326 -7.49 -1.70 13.38
C ILE A 326 -6.79 -0.78 14.38
N GLY A 327 -7.43 -0.53 15.52
CA GLY A 327 -6.93 0.40 16.55
C GLY A 327 -7.15 1.88 16.25
N THR A 328 -7.65 2.24 15.06
CA THR A 328 -7.81 3.64 14.62
C THR A 328 -9.23 4.02 14.21
N MET A 329 -10.04 3.07 13.78
CA MET A 329 -11.42 3.28 13.36
C MET A 329 -12.41 2.60 14.33
N GLY A 330 -13.60 3.21 14.45
CA GLY A 330 -14.60 2.79 15.41
C GLY A 330 -14.37 3.38 16.81
N GLU A 331 -15.39 3.39 17.64
CA GLU A 331 -15.32 3.97 18.99
C GLU A 331 -14.25 3.30 19.87
N HIS A 332 -14.11 1.97 19.74
CA HIS A 332 -13.16 1.17 20.51
C HIS A 332 -11.92 0.75 19.70
N GLY A 333 -11.79 1.25 18.47
CA GLY A 333 -10.70 0.86 17.58
C GLY A 333 -10.85 -0.54 16.96
N ARG A 334 -12.06 -1.08 16.91
CA ARG A 334 -12.33 -2.41 16.36
C ARG A 334 -12.28 -2.48 14.84
N GLY A 335 -12.05 -1.35 14.19
CA GLY A 335 -11.85 -1.25 12.76
C GLY A 335 -13.07 -0.78 11.98
N VAL A 336 -13.05 -1.05 10.68
CA VAL A 336 -14.05 -0.52 9.75
C VAL A 336 -15.44 -1.12 9.97
N SER A 337 -15.56 -2.33 10.49
CA SER A 337 -16.85 -2.93 10.85
C SER A 337 -17.55 -2.15 11.97
N GLU A 338 -16.84 -1.79 13.02
CA GLU A 338 -17.37 -0.97 14.10
C GLU A 338 -17.72 0.45 13.62
N HIS A 339 -16.89 1.01 12.77
CA HIS A 339 -17.13 2.34 12.18
C HIS A 339 -18.49 2.43 11.48
N PHE A 340 -18.87 1.39 10.73
CA PHE A 340 -20.16 1.32 10.03
C PHE A 340 -21.27 0.63 10.83
N GLY A 341 -20.99 0.09 12.00
CA GLY A 341 -21.95 -0.64 12.80
C GLY A 341 -22.43 -1.95 12.16
N VAL A 342 -21.56 -2.60 11.36
CA VAL A 342 -21.86 -3.89 10.74
C VAL A 342 -21.32 -5.05 11.58
N ASP A 343 -21.97 -6.21 11.50
CA ASP A 343 -21.50 -7.42 12.14
C ASP A 343 -20.21 -7.89 11.46
N ALA A 344 -19.14 -8.07 12.22
CA ALA A 344 -17.86 -8.53 11.71
C ALA A 344 -17.93 -9.89 10.99
N ARG A 345 -18.90 -10.74 11.33
CA ARG A 345 -19.13 -12.05 10.69
C ARG A 345 -19.65 -11.96 9.25
N GLU A 346 -20.08 -10.79 8.81
CA GLU A 346 -20.47 -10.54 7.42
C GLU A 346 -19.27 -10.48 6.45
N VAL A 347 -18.07 -10.38 6.97
CA VAL A 347 -16.81 -10.46 6.22
C VAL A 347 -16.18 -11.82 6.48
N ASP A 348 -15.72 -12.49 5.42
CA ASP A 348 -15.22 -13.86 5.52
C ASP A 348 -13.79 -13.93 6.05
N ILE A 349 -12.95 -12.97 5.64
CA ILE A 349 -11.52 -12.93 6.00
C ILE A 349 -11.17 -11.53 6.47
N TRP A 350 -10.87 -11.39 7.75
CA TRP A 350 -10.24 -10.21 8.30
C TRP A 350 -8.73 -10.40 8.33
N MET A 351 -8.01 -9.48 7.76
CA MET A 351 -6.55 -9.41 7.89
C MET A 351 -6.17 -8.16 8.68
N GLY A 352 -5.14 -8.26 9.49
CA GLY A 352 -4.53 -7.12 10.14
C GLY A 352 -3.04 -7.35 10.36
N THR A 353 -2.36 -6.30 10.76
CA THR A 353 -0.95 -6.36 11.13
C THR A 353 -0.76 -6.14 12.63
N LEU A 354 0.26 -6.76 13.19
CA LEU A 354 0.72 -6.48 14.55
C LEU A 354 1.80 -5.37 14.58
N SER A 355 2.17 -4.85 13.41
CA SER A 355 3.32 -3.95 13.26
C SER A 355 2.96 -2.47 13.35
N LYS A 356 1.69 -2.12 13.40
CA LYS A 356 1.21 -0.73 13.44
C LYS A 356 0.58 -0.42 14.80
N SER A 357 -0.74 -0.42 14.92
CA SER A 357 -1.41 -0.10 16.19
C SER A 357 -1.03 -1.01 17.35
N PHE A 358 -0.65 -2.25 17.10
CA PHE A 358 -0.23 -3.18 18.14
C PHE A 358 1.26 -3.06 18.55
N GLY A 359 2.03 -2.20 17.92
CA GLY A 359 3.40 -1.87 18.32
C GLY A 359 4.37 -3.05 18.35
N SER A 360 4.14 -4.08 17.53
CA SER A 360 4.90 -5.32 17.51
C SER A 360 5.44 -5.64 16.11
N CYS A 361 5.50 -6.91 15.73
CA CYS A 361 5.77 -7.36 14.38
C CYS A 361 5.02 -8.68 14.14
N GLY A 362 4.30 -8.75 13.04
CA GLY A 362 3.50 -9.90 12.67
C GLY A 362 2.24 -9.49 11.93
N GLY A 363 1.39 -10.47 11.68
CA GLY A 363 0.09 -10.27 11.08
C GLY A 363 -0.90 -11.33 11.56
N TYR A 364 -2.17 -11.13 11.28
CA TYR A 364 -3.22 -12.08 11.63
C TYR A 364 -4.26 -12.22 10.52
N ILE A 365 -4.90 -13.39 10.50
CA ILE A 365 -6.14 -13.65 9.80
C ILE A 365 -7.17 -14.04 10.84
N ALA A 366 -8.37 -13.45 10.76
CA ALA A 366 -9.47 -13.74 11.67
C ALA A 366 -10.75 -14.02 10.88
N GLY A 367 -11.55 -14.93 11.39
CA GLY A 367 -12.80 -15.36 10.76
C GLY A 367 -13.41 -16.57 11.46
N THR A 368 -14.01 -17.47 10.69
CA THR A 368 -14.57 -18.71 11.23
C THR A 368 -13.47 -19.64 11.73
N LYS A 369 -13.83 -20.52 12.65
CA LYS A 369 -12.89 -21.54 13.16
C LYS A 369 -12.42 -22.48 12.05
N GLU A 370 -13.25 -22.79 11.08
CA GLU A 370 -12.90 -23.64 9.93
C GLU A 370 -11.81 -23.01 9.07
N LEU A 371 -11.89 -21.70 8.79
CA LEU A 371 -10.86 -20.96 8.09
C LEU A 371 -9.52 -21.03 8.83
N VAL A 372 -9.55 -20.73 10.12
CA VAL A 372 -8.35 -20.67 10.97
C VAL A 372 -7.71 -22.05 11.13
N GLU A 373 -8.51 -23.07 11.39
CA GLU A 373 -8.03 -24.46 11.51
C GLU A 373 -7.38 -24.92 10.20
N TYR A 374 -8.04 -24.68 9.06
CA TYR A 374 -7.49 -25.03 7.77
C TYR A 374 -6.14 -24.37 7.51
N LEU A 375 -6.01 -23.06 7.79
CA LEU A 375 -4.74 -22.35 7.64
C LEU A 375 -3.65 -22.85 8.57
N LYS A 376 -3.97 -23.15 9.83
CA LYS A 376 -3.01 -23.67 10.82
C LYS A 376 -2.41 -25.02 10.41
N TYR A 377 -3.19 -25.87 9.76
CA TYR A 377 -2.71 -27.19 9.34
C TYR A 377 -2.09 -27.20 7.95
N THR A 378 -2.37 -26.24 7.08
CA THR A 378 -2.05 -26.35 5.66
C THR A 378 -1.34 -25.15 5.04
N SER A 379 -1.45 -23.96 5.63
CA SER A 379 -0.83 -22.75 5.05
C SER A 379 0.69 -22.84 5.09
N PRO A 380 1.39 -22.87 3.95
CA PRO A 380 2.84 -23.04 3.91
C PRO A 380 3.61 -21.97 4.72
N GLY A 381 3.15 -20.72 4.68
CA GLY A 381 3.77 -19.63 5.42
C GLY A 381 3.60 -19.69 6.93
N PHE A 382 2.77 -20.61 7.42
CA PHE A 382 2.62 -20.92 8.83
C PHE A 382 3.29 -22.26 9.18
N VAL A 383 2.97 -23.31 8.44
CA VAL A 383 3.42 -24.68 8.71
C VAL A 383 4.94 -24.83 8.59
N TYR A 384 5.54 -24.18 7.60
CA TYR A 384 6.98 -24.29 7.31
C TYR A 384 7.79 -23.08 7.81
N SER A 385 7.16 -22.19 8.57
CA SER A 385 7.82 -21.03 9.19
C SER A 385 7.99 -21.25 10.69
N VAL A 386 9.01 -20.63 11.27
CA VAL A 386 9.10 -20.47 12.73
C VAL A 386 7.87 -19.69 13.22
N GLY A 387 7.36 -20.03 14.39
CA GLY A 387 6.25 -19.32 15.00
C GLY A 387 6.60 -17.89 15.41
N LEU A 388 5.56 -17.06 15.55
CA LEU A 388 5.70 -15.70 16.06
C LEU A 388 6.52 -15.69 17.36
N SER A 389 7.52 -14.80 17.44
CA SER A 389 8.45 -14.78 18.59
C SER A 389 7.73 -14.46 19.89
N PRO A 390 8.21 -14.97 21.03
CA PRO A 390 7.64 -14.65 22.33
C PRO A 390 7.58 -13.15 22.61
N ALA A 391 8.63 -12.43 22.26
CA ALA A 391 8.69 -10.97 22.43
C ALA A 391 7.56 -10.25 21.67
N ASN A 392 7.37 -10.59 20.40
CA ASN A 392 6.34 -9.97 19.56
C ASN A 392 4.93 -10.42 19.94
N ALA A 393 4.74 -11.69 20.30
CA ALA A 393 3.44 -12.17 20.75
C ALA A 393 2.99 -11.48 22.04
N ALA A 394 3.87 -11.34 23.01
CA ALA A 394 3.58 -10.67 24.28
C ALA A 394 3.37 -9.17 24.10
N ALA A 395 4.15 -8.51 23.25
CA ALA A 395 3.99 -7.10 22.94
C ALA A 395 2.59 -6.83 22.33
N ALA A 396 2.19 -7.61 21.33
CA ALA A 396 0.89 -7.47 20.69
C ALA A 396 -0.27 -7.75 21.67
N LEU A 397 -0.14 -8.76 22.52
CA LEU A 397 -1.15 -9.08 23.54
C LEU A 397 -1.30 -7.95 24.58
N ALA A 398 -0.18 -7.42 25.06
CA ALA A 398 -0.20 -6.28 25.99
C ALA A 398 -0.82 -5.04 25.35
N ALA A 399 -0.48 -4.76 24.09
CA ALA A 399 -1.06 -3.65 23.33
C ALA A 399 -2.58 -3.83 23.14
N LEU A 400 -3.04 -5.04 22.83
CA LEU A 400 -4.47 -5.34 22.71
C LEU A 400 -5.22 -5.07 24.03
N ARG A 401 -4.67 -5.49 25.16
CA ARG A 401 -5.26 -5.24 26.47
C ARG A 401 -5.30 -3.75 26.81
N LEU A 402 -4.23 -3.02 26.53
CA LEU A 402 -4.21 -1.57 26.71
C LEU A 402 -5.23 -0.86 25.81
N LEU A 403 -5.37 -1.33 24.58
CA LEU A 403 -6.37 -0.78 23.65
C LEU A 403 -7.80 -0.96 24.20
N GLU A 404 -8.10 -2.10 24.82
CA GLU A 404 -9.39 -2.35 25.47
C GLU A 404 -9.58 -1.51 26.74
N ASP A 405 -8.53 -1.35 27.54
CA ASP A 405 -8.57 -0.66 28.82
C ASP A 405 -8.47 0.88 28.69
N GLU A 406 -7.87 1.37 27.63
CA GLU A 406 -7.57 2.78 27.38
C GLU A 406 -8.20 3.29 26.08
N PRO A 407 -9.54 3.36 25.98
CA PRO A 407 -10.23 3.80 24.75
C PRO A 407 -9.91 5.24 24.36
N GLU A 408 -9.41 6.05 25.27
CA GLU A 408 -8.94 7.42 25.03
C GLU A 408 -7.79 7.48 24.00
N ARG A 409 -7.00 6.44 23.83
CA ARG A 409 -5.97 6.38 22.79
C ARG A 409 -6.59 6.42 21.38
N VAL A 410 -7.69 5.69 21.20
CA VAL A 410 -8.46 5.68 19.95
C VAL A 410 -9.12 7.03 19.70
N ALA A 411 -9.79 7.58 20.72
CA ALA A 411 -10.41 8.91 20.66
C ALA A 411 -9.36 9.97 20.29
N ARG A 412 -8.16 9.88 20.84
CA ARG A 412 -7.08 10.83 20.60
C ARG A 412 -6.53 10.75 19.17
N VAL A 413 -6.27 9.57 18.63
CA VAL A 413 -5.80 9.45 17.24
C VAL A 413 -6.87 9.91 16.25
N GLN A 414 -8.14 9.68 16.53
CA GLN A 414 -9.24 10.18 15.71
C GLN A 414 -9.38 11.70 15.78
N HIS A 415 -9.26 12.29 16.97
CA HIS A 415 -9.19 13.74 17.13
C HIS A 415 -8.03 14.34 16.32
N ASN A 416 -6.83 13.81 16.50
CA ASN A 416 -5.63 14.28 15.84
C ASN A 416 -5.73 14.17 14.31
N SER A 417 -6.31 13.08 13.81
CA SER A 417 -6.52 12.86 12.38
C SER A 417 -7.47 13.89 11.78
N ARG A 418 -8.62 14.13 12.42
CA ARG A 418 -9.57 15.17 11.98
C ARG A 418 -8.95 16.56 12.06
N PHE A 419 -8.26 16.85 13.16
CA PHE A 419 -7.65 18.14 13.39
C PHE A 419 -6.55 18.46 12.35
N PHE A 420 -5.67 17.50 12.07
CA PHE A 420 -4.64 17.66 11.03
C PHE A 420 -5.29 17.92 9.66
N LEU A 421 -6.28 17.14 9.30
CA LEU A 421 -6.96 17.27 8.01
C LEU A 421 -7.64 18.63 7.87
N GLN A 422 -8.35 19.08 8.91
CA GLN A 422 -9.01 20.39 8.92
C GLN A 422 -8.00 21.54 8.81
N GLU A 423 -6.93 21.50 9.60
CA GLU A 423 -5.89 22.53 9.58
C GLU A 423 -5.14 22.56 8.25
N ALA A 424 -4.90 21.40 7.63
CA ALA A 424 -4.29 21.31 6.30
C ALA A 424 -5.19 21.94 5.21
N ARG A 425 -6.45 21.58 5.17
CA ARG A 425 -7.43 22.14 4.22
C ARG A 425 -7.65 23.64 4.40
N LYS A 426 -7.72 24.09 5.63
CA LYS A 426 -7.86 25.51 5.98
C LYS A 426 -6.70 26.36 5.44
N ARG A 427 -5.50 25.78 5.31
CA ARG A 427 -4.33 26.44 4.74
C ARG A 427 -4.13 26.20 3.25
N GLY A 428 -5.12 25.60 2.60
CA GLY A 428 -5.12 25.36 1.15
C GLY A 428 -4.29 24.17 0.68
N LEU A 429 -3.86 23.29 1.59
CA LEU A 429 -3.14 22.08 1.20
C LEU A 429 -4.08 21.08 0.52
N ASP A 430 -3.61 20.47 -0.56
CA ASP A 430 -4.34 19.43 -1.27
C ASP A 430 -4.19 18.08 -0.55
N THR A 431 -5.22 17.68 0.16
CA THR A 431 -5.22 16.42 0.93
C THR A 431 -5.79 15.23 0.16
N GLY A 432 -5.98 15.37 -1.16
CA GLY A 432 -6.46 14.29 -2.03
C GLY A 432 -7.74 13.67 -1.52
N LEU A 433 -7.74 12.34 -1.39
CA LEU A 433 -8.88 11.55 -0.90
C LEU A 433 -8.95 11.40 0.62
N GLY A 434 -8.08 12.06 1.38
CA GLY A 434 -8.00 11.96 2.84
C GLY A 434 -9.36 12.13 3.52
N ASN A 435 -9.70 11.23 4.45
CA ASN A 435 -11.02 11.16 5.06
C ASN A 435 -10.97 10.82 6.55
N ASN A 436 -10.45 11.73 7.36
CA ASN A 436 -10.46 11.64 8.83
C ASN A 436 -9.81 10.37 9.40
N THR A 437 -8.85 9.79 8.70
CA THR A 437 -8.05 8.66 9.14
C THR A 437 -6.64 9.10 9.50
N PRO A 438 -5.83 8.28 10.18
CA PRO A 438 -4.47 8.65 10.55
C PRO A 438 -3.47 8.67 9.38
N VAL A 439 -3.94 8.48 8.16
CA VAL A 439 -3.14 8.64 6.94
C VAL A 439 -3.62 9.88 6.20
N VAL A 440 -2.78 10.91 6.12
CA VAL A 440 -3.12 12.18 5.46
C VAL A 440 -2.10 12.46 4.37
N PRO A 441 -2.49 12.37 3.09
CA PRO A 441 -1.63 12.79 1.99
C PRO A 441 -1.67 14.32 1.84
N VAL A 442 -0.55 14.90 1.42
CA VAL A 442 -0.48 16.26 0.87
C VAL A 442 0.04 16.13 -0.55
N ILE A 443 -0.84 16.29 -1.52
CA ILE A 443 -0.54 16.09 -2.95
C ILE A 443 0.20 17.32 -3.48
N ILE A 444 1.34 17.09 -4.10
CA ILE A 444 2.16 18.12 -4.74
C ILE A 444 2.08 17.99 -6.27
N GLY A 445 2.06 16.76 -6.78
CA GLY A 445 1.96 16.51 -8.22
C GLY A 445 3.25 16.73 -9.00
N ASN A 446 4.37 16.78 -8.30
CA ASN A 446 5.71 16.88 -8.87
C ASN A 446 6.72 16.22 -7.92
N SER A 447 7.43 15.19 -8.39
CA SER A 447 8.34 14.41 -7.55
C SER A 447 9.52 15.24 -7.02
N LEU A 448 10.09 16.12 -7.83
CA LEU A 448 11.21 16.97 -7.39
C LEU A 448 10.75 17.95 -6.31
N HIS A 449 9.59 18.58 -6.48
CA HIS A 449 9.04 19.50 -5.48
C HIS A 449 8.62 18.78 -4.20
N ALA A 450 8.07 17.57 -4.29
CA ALA A 450 7.76 16.75 -3.11
C ALA A 450 9.03 16.38 -2.33
N LEU A 451 10.09 15.99 -3.02
CA LEU A 451 11.40 15.72 -2.41
C LEU A 451 11.99 16.97 -1.75
N GLN A 452 11.95 18.10 -2.46
CA GLN A 452 12.41 19.40 -1.94
C GLN A 452 11.63 19.83 -0.70
N LEU A 453 10.31 19.69 -0.71
CA LEU A 453 9.45 20.00 0.43
C LEU A 453 9.80 19.13 1.65
N SER A 454 9.96 17.82 1.45
CA SER A 454 10.37 16.90 2.52
C SER A 454 11.71 17.32 3.14
N TYR A 455 12.67 17.72 2.33
CA TYR A 455 13.98 18.20 2.79
C TYR A 455 13.88 19.53 3.55
N GLN A 456 13.11 20.49 3.05
CA GLN A 456 12.91 21.78 3.74
C GLN A 456 12.24 21.59 5.11
N LEU A 457 11.28 20.67 5.20
CA LEU A 457 10.65 20.32 6.48
C LEU A 457 11.63 19.63 7.42
N PHE A 458 12.50 18.76 6.90
CA PHE A 458 13.55 18.12 7.69
C PHE A 458 14.50 19.15 8.31
N GLU A 459 14.88 20.20 7.57
CA GLU A 459 15.67 21.32 8.09
C GLU A 459 14.95 22.07 9.24
N ARG A 460 13.62 22.05 9.25
CA ARG A 460 12.77 22.60 10.31
C ARG A 460 12.44 21.60 11.43
N ALA A 461 13.19 20.51 11.55
CA ALA A 461 12.97 19.44 12.52
C ALA A 461 11.59 18.73 12.38
N ILE A 462 11.10 18.61 11.16
CA ILE A 462 9.87 17.90 10.81
C ILE A 462 10.22 16.78 9.84
N ASN A 463 10.01 15.52 10.28
CA ASN A 463 10.29 14.34 9.48
C ASN A 463 9.00 13.81 8.85
N VAL A 464 8.91 13.84 7.54
CA VAL A 464 7.82 13.28 6.75
C VAL A 464 8.36 12.67 5.46
N GLN A 465 7.86 11.50 5.10
CA GLN A 465 8.35 10.74 3.96
C GLN A 465 7.70 11.21 2.64
N PRO A 466 8.49 11.53 1.61
CA PRO A 466 7.96 11.78 0.28
C PRO A 466 7.63 10.46 -0.42
N ILE A 467 6.56 10.47 -1.20
CA ILE A 467 6.18 9.37 -2.10
C ILE A 467 6.28 9.91 -3.52
N LEU A 468 7.23 9.37 -4.26
CA LEU A 468 7.67 9.87 -5.54
C LEU A 468 7.34 8.88 -6.66
N TYR A 469 7.35 9.37 -7.90
CA TYR A 469 7.41 8.51 -9.06
C TYR A 469 8.66 7.56 -8.99
N PRO A 470 8.55 6.27 -9.31
CA PRO A 470 7.42 5.56 -9.90
C PRO A 470 6.50 4.85 -8.88
N ALA A 471 6.63 5.10 -7.58
CA ALA A 471 5.76 4.49 -6.57
C ALA A 471 4.31 5.01 -6.67
N VAL A 472 4.14 6.21 -7.19
CA VAL A 472 2.87 6.82 -7.62
C VAL A 472 3.09 7.47 -8.97
N GLU A 473 2.02 7.84 -9.66
CA GLU A 473 2.10 8.69 -10.85
C GLU A 473 2.72 10.04 -10.49
N GLU A 474 3.41 10.69 -11.44
CA GLU A 474 4.06 11.99 -11.18
C GLU A 474 3.07 13.04 -10.69
N ALA A 475 1.89 13.12 -11.30
CA ALA A 475 0.83 14.03 -10.87
C ALA A 475 0.27 13.71 -9.48
N ALA A 476 0.58 12.55 -8.94
CA ALA A 476 0.16 12.07 -7.62
C ALA A 476 1.31 12.05 -6.60
N ALA A 477 2.50 12.55 -6.94
CA ALA A 477 3.61 12.70 -6.00
C ALA A 477 3.17 13.51 -4.79
N ARG A 478 3.54 13.04 -3.59
CA ARG A 478 2.98 13.54 -2.34
C ARG A 478 3.94 13.43 -1.17
N LEU A 479 3.62 14.14 -0.09
CA LEU A 479 4.05 13.79 1.26
C LEU A 479 2.92 12.99 1.92
N ARG A 480 3.28 11.97 2.67
CA ARG A 480 2.31 11.16 3.42
C ARG A 480 2.56 11.31 4.91
N PHE A 481 1.59 11.91 5.60
CA PHE A 481 1.61 12.10 7.05
C PHE A 481 0.88 10.96 7.75
N PHE A 482 1.58 10.28 8.64
CA PHE A 482 0.98 9.34 9.57
C PHE A 482 0.74 10.03 10.92
N ILE A 483 -0.49 9.99 11.39
CA ILE A 483 -0.94 10.65 12.60
C ILE A 483 -0.91 9.65 13.77
N SER A 484 -0.40 10.06 14.92
CA SER A 484 -0.39 9.27 16.15
C SER A 484 -1.27 9.91 17.23
N SER A 485 -1.77 9.09 18.14
CA SER A 485 -2.44 9.56 19.37
C SER A 485 -1.53 10.40 20.25
N THR A 486 -0.22 10.23 20.11
CA THR A 486 0.79 10.97 20.91
C THR A 486 1.15 12.34 20.34
N HIS A 487 0.74 12.66 19.11
CA HIS A 487 0.87 14.00 18.59
C HIS A 487 0.04 14.99 19.40
N THR A 488 0.61 16.18 19.66
CA THR A 488 -0.08 17.28 20.32
C THR A 488 -0.74 18.22 19.31
N ASP A 489 -1.72 18.99 19.75
CA ASP A 489 -2.35 20.02 18.91
C ASP A 489 -1.32 21.06 18.44
N GLU A 490 -0.35 21.41 19.29
CA GLU A 490 0.75 22.33 18.98
C GLU A 490 1.65 21.77 17.87
N GLN A 491 2.01 20.49 17.94
CA GLN A 491 2.81 19.83 16.90
C GLN A 491 2.07 19.81 15.55
N ILE A 492 0.77 19.57 15.58
CA ILE A 492 -0.08 19.58 14.38
C ILE A 492 -0.13 20.97 13.76
N ILE A 493 -0.43 22.00 14.55
CA ILE A 493 -0.48 23.40 14.07
C ILE A 493 0.88 23.82 13.51
N GLN A 494 1.97 23.59 14.27
CA GLN A 494 3.32 23.92 13.84
C GLN A 494 3.69 23.26 12.52
N THR A 495 3.38 21.97 12.38
CA THR A 495 3.70 21.20 11.19
C THR A 495 2.89 21.67 9.98
N VAL A 496 1.58 21.79 10.11
CA VAL A 496 0.71 22.20 8.99
C VAL A 496 1.05 23.62 8.53
N GLN A 497 1.34 24.51 9.46
CA GLN A 497 1.80 25.86 9.12
C GLN A 497 3.12 25.82 8.36
N ALA A 498 4.11 25.06 8.83
CA ALA A 498 5.39 24.90 8.16
C ALA A 498 5.24 24.31 6.74
N VAL A 499 4.38 23.31 6.57
CA VAL A 499 4.09 22.72 5.26
C VAL A 499 3.52 23.77 4.32
N ALA A 500 2.51 24.53 4.74
CA ALA A 500 1.91 25.58 3.92
C ALA A 500 2.92 26.66 3.53
N GLU A 501 3.75 27.11 4.45
CA GLU A 501 4.82 28.11 4.21
C GLU A 501 5.85 27.61 3.18
N GLU A 502 6.31 26.36 3.30
CA GLU A 502 7.29 25.79 2.39
C GLU A 502 6.69 25.47 1.01
N VAL A 503 5.43 25.05 0.96
CA VAL A 503 4.68 24.88 -0.30
C VAL A 503 4.55 26.19 -1.03
N GLU A 504 4.18 27.27 -0.34
CA GLU A 504 4.06 28.62 -0.91
C GLU A 504 5.38 29.12 -1.51
N LYS A 505 6.51 28.85 -0.83
CA LYS A 505 7.85 29.18 -1.34
C LYS A 505 8.24 28.43 -2.60
N ILE A 506 7.80 27.17 -2.74
CA ILE A 506 8.06 26.35 -3.92
C ILE A 506 7.20 26.82 -5.08
N ASP A 507 5.89 26.84 -4.91
CA ASP A 507 4.91 27.35 -5.87
C ASP A 507 3.58 27.65 -5.16
N PRO A 508 3.19 28.95 -5.07
CA PRO A 508 1.89 29.34 -4.48
C PRO A 508 0.69 28.69 -5.17
N GLY A 509 0.83 28.27 -6.43
CA GLY A 509 -0.22 27.61 -7.20
C GLY A 509 -0.62 26.23 -6.67
N TYR A 510 0.18 25.62 -5.80
CA TYR A 510 -0.18 24.37 -5.11
C TYR A 510 -1.20 24.57 -4.00
N LEU A 511 -1.38 25.80 -3.49
CA LEU A 511 -2.38 26.08 -2.47
C LEU A 511 -3.75 26.25 -3.11
N LYS A 512 -4.72 25.43 -2.68
CA LYS A 512 -6.10 25.40 -3.17
C LYS A 512 -7.05 25.74 -2.02
N PHE A 513 -7.63 26.93 -2.07
CA PHE A 513 -8.63 27.36 -1.09
C PHE A 513 -10.04 27.07 -1.61
N GLU A 514 -10.91 26.52 -0.76
CA GLU A 514 -12.33 26.39 -1.08
C GLU A 514 -12.93 27.78 -1.33
N SER A 515 -13.81 27.90 -2.32
CA SER A 515 -14.37 29.17 -2.80
C SER A 515 -15.11 30.02 -1.74
N GLY A 516 -15.37 29.47 -0.55
CA GLY A 516 -15.93 30.19 0.60
C GLY A 516 -14.89 30.86 1.52
N THR A 517 -13.62 30.44 1.46
CA THR A 517 -12.56 30.97 2.35
C THR A 517 -11.82 32.16 1.73
N THR A 518 -11.91 32.34 0.43
CA THR A 518 -11.27 33.47 -0.30
C THR A 518 -11.92 34.82 0.03
N GLN A 519 -13.19 34.84 0.46
CA GLN A 519 -13.86 36.10 0.83
C GLN A 519 -13.43 36.63 2.21
N THR A 520 -12.95 35.76 3.11
CA THR A 520 -12.50 36.18 4.44
C THR A 520 -11.06 36.71 4.46
N ALA A 521 -10.19 36.21 3.59
CA ALA A 521 -8.81 36.71 3.50
C ALA A 521 -8.74 38.12 2.89
N ASN A 522 -9.56 38.40 1.89
CA ASN A 522 -9.64 39.73 1.28
C ASN A 522 -10.35 40.78 2.16
N SER A 523 -11.21 40.38 3.09
CA SER A 523 -11.86 41.30 4.03
C SER A 523 -10.93 41.74 5.16
N ILE A 524 -9.95 40.91 5.52
CA ILE A 524 -8.96 41.23 6.56
C ILE A 524 -7.87 42.18 6.04
N GLN A 525 -7.56 42.16 4.74
CA GLN A 525 -6.61 43.09 4.14
C GLN A 525 -7.21 44.48 3.89
N ARG A 526 -8.54 44.63 3.84
CA ARG A 526 -9.20 45.94 3.63
C ARG A 526 -9.52 46.70 4.92
N THR A 527 -9.27 46.12 6.10
CA THR A 527 -9.52 46.80 7.39
C THR A 527 -8.24 47.27 8.09
N LYS A 528 -7.09 47.26 7.39
CA LYS A 528 -5.83 47.83 7.86
C LYS A 528 -5.26 48.86 6.89
N ILE A 529 -6.09 49.87 6.54
CA ILE A 529 -5.63 51.19 6.05
C ILE A 529 -6.35 52.24 6.88
#